data_0a8004786900c66f9b9b9869ea00bd84
#
_entry.id   0a8004786900c66f9b9b9869ea00bd84
#
_cell.length_a   1.000
_cell.length_b   1.000
_cell.length_c   1.000
_cell.angle_alpha   90.00
_cell.angle_beta   90.00
_cell.angle_gamma   90.00
#
_symmetry.space_group_name_H-M   'P 1'
#
loop_
_entity.id
_entity.type
_entity.pdbx_description
1 polymer ?
#
loop_
_entity_poly.entity_id
_entity_poly.type
_entity_poly.pdbx_seq_one_letter_code
_entity_poly.pdbx_strand_id
1 'polypeptide(L)'
;MSWLDGEVDTAYALARVAFKTKCQQQKAEFIAHNPNLYTSEVDEDYKERVELGLGMLDFWYTQIMPTYDHNFTPVKVEIPFEVPIYEPETDGERVLWCKCDQCWLRYCKWMWSNGLVGVMEIFDEARWQQERPLWKGLPVTYGGRVDMLAQDTNGDYWIVDWKTTVRMTNAEPNVADEFLLLDDQITSYCWAFWVLGVPVKGFIYVEIKKAYPQEPEPNKTTRLGRLFSVNKQQETSYEVYKRTVAENDSYAYQSGLYDEFLEYLKENANSEHFIHRHQIVRNETELRNAGENIYFEAQEMTSAHLVNFPSPGRFACNFCAFREPCVAKNRGEDFEYALDTMYEKRTRHYWETAESTTDKRYS
;
A
#
# COMPACT_ATOMS: atom_id res chain seq x y z
N MET A 1 1.76 23.73 0.01
CA MET A 1 3.10 23.81 -0.60
C MET A 1 2.86 23.83 -2.09
N SER A 2 3.14 24.94 -2.77
CA SER A 2 3.14 24.95 -4.23
C SER A 2 4.36 24.14 -4.66
N TRP A 3 4.14 22.98 -5.23
CA TRP A 3 5.18 22.29 -5.96
C TRP A 3 5.62 23.26 -7.07
N LEU A 4 6.84 23.72 -6.99
CA LEU A 4 7.42 24.49 -8.08
C LEU A 4 7.49 23.53 -9.29
N ASP A 5 6.98 23.94 -10.44
CA ASP A 5 6.86 23.08 -11.63
C ASP A 5 8.15 22.31 -11.97
N GLY A 6 9.32 22.92 -11.76
CA GLY A 6 10.61 22.27 -11.97
C GLY A 6 11.00 21.19 -10.96
N GLU A 7 10.42 21.15 -9.76
CA GLU A 7 10.67 20.09 -8.76
C GLU A 7 9.85 18.84 -9.07
N VAL A 8 8.64 19.02 -9.60
CA VAL A 8 7.77 17.90 -10.01
C VAL A 8 8.40 17.16 -11.18
N ASP A 9 8.87 17.85 -12.19
CA ASP A 9 9.53 17.24 -13.35
C ASP A 9 10.79 16.46 -12.94
N THR A 10 11.57 17.00 -12.00
CA THR A 10 12.75 16.32 -11.47
C THR A 10 12.36 15.08 -10.68
N ALA A 11 11.35 15.17 -9.80
CA ALA A 11 10.85 14.04 -9.01
C ALA A 11 10.30 12.92 -9.91
N TYR A 12 9.57 13.28 -10.95
CA TYR A 12 9.05 12.34 -11.95
C TYR A 12 10.17 11.61 -12.70
N ALA A 13 11.18 12.35 -13.19
CA ALA A 13 12.31 11.75 -13.87
C ALA A 13 13.08 10.78 -12.95
N LEU A 14 13.30 11.16 -11.69
CA LEU A 14 13.94 10.31 -10.69
C LEU A 14 13.13 9.06 -10.37
N ALA A 15 11.81 9.18 -10.25
CA ALA A 15 10.92 8.04 -9.99
C ALA A 15 10.98 7.01 -11.14
N ARG A 16 10.98 7.46 -12.40
CA ARG A 16 11.15 6.59 -13.57
C ARG A 16 12.49 5.85 -13.55
N VAL A 17 13.56 6.56 -13.25
CA VAL A 17 14.92 5.96 -13.15
C VAL A 17 14.96 4.95 -12.01
N ALA A 18 14.46 5.30 -10.83
CA ALA A 18 14.43 4.42 -9.67
C ALA A 18 13.63 3.14 -9.95
N PHE A 19 12.44 3.26 -10.56
CA PHE A 19 11.62 2.13 -10.95
C PHE A 19 12.36 1.19 -11.91
N LYS A 20 12.91 1.73 -13.02
CA LYS A 20 13.68 0.93 -13.98
C LYS A 20 14.87 0.23 -13.33
N THR A 21 15.62 0.94 -12.50
CA THR A 21 16.79 0.39 -11.79
C THR A 21 16.38 -0.76 -10.88
N LYS A 22 15.29 -0.59 -10.11
CA LYS A 22 14.78 -1.64 -9.21
C LYS A 22 14.33 -2.87 -9.99
N CYS A 23 13.61 -2.67 -11.08
CA CYS A 23 13.22 -3.76 -11.98
C CYS A 23 14.44 -4.51 -12.52
N GLN A 24 15.47 -3.80 -13.01
CA GLN A 24 16.70 -4.43 -13.50
C GLN A 24 17.44 -5.23 -12.41
N GLN A 25 17.47 -4.72 -11.18
CA GLN A 25 18.07 -5.44 -10.05
C GLN A 25 17.30 -6.73 -9.77
N GLN A 26 15.97 -6.66 -9.68
CA GLN A 26 15.14 -7.85 -9.45
C GLN A 26 15.28 -8.88 -10.56
N LYS A 27 15.36 -8.44 -11.83
CA LYS A 27 15.65 -9.31 -12.96
C LYS A 27 16.99 -10.02 -12.82
N ALA A 28 18.04 -9.29 -12.48
CA ALA A 28 19.37 -9.85 -12.29
C ALA A 28 19.43 -10.86 -11.14
N GLU A 29 18.76 -10.54 -10.02
CA GLU A 29 18.62 -11.44 -8.87
C GLU A 29 17.85 -12.73 -9.25
N PHE A 30 16.75 -12.61 -9.99
CA PHE A 30 15.99 -13.78 -10.47
C PHE A 30 16.84 -14.69 -11.36
N ILE A 31 17.55 -14.12 -12.33
CA ILE A 31 18.45 -14.86 -13.23
C ILE A 31 19.56 -15.57 -12.44
N ALA A 32 20.17 -14.88 -11.47
CA ALA A 32 21.24 -15.43 -10.65
C ALA A 32 20.78 -16.66 -9.83
N HIS A 33 19.57 -16.59 -9.27
CA HIS A 33 19.03 -17.70 -8.45
C HIS A 33 18.35 -18.80 -9.30
N ASN A 34 17.86 -18.47 -10.49
CA ASN A 34 17.05 -19.38 -11.31
C ASN A 34 17.51 -19.39 -12.80
N PRO A 35 18.79 -19.68 -13.11
CA PRO A 35 19.30 -19.53 -14.48
C PRO A 35 18.57 -20.40 -15.49
N ASN A 36 18.06 -21.56 -15.07
CA ASN A 36 17.37 -22.51 -15.96
C ASN A 36 15.89 -22.17 -16.19
N LEU A 37 15.33 -21.24 -15.41
CA LEU A 37 13.94 -20.81 -15.55
C LEU A 37 13.81 -19.52 -16.38
N TYR A 38 14.92 -18.86 -16.69
CA TYR A 38 14.91 -17.63 -17.47
C TYR A 38 14.90 -17.96 -18.98
N THR A 39 13.74 -17.87 -19.59
CA THR A 39 13.48 -18.10 -21.01
C THR A 39 13.21 -16.77 -21.73
N SER A 40 13.16 -16.78 -23.06
CA SER A 40 12.75 -15.62 -23.86
C SER A 40 11.33 -15.17 -23.54
N GLU A 41 10.44 -16.10 -23.23
CA GLU A 41 9.05 -15.82 -22.84
C GLU A 41 8.97 -15.09 -21.50
N VAL A 42 9.78 -15.51 -20.52
CA VAL A 42 9.90 -14.82 -19.22
C VAL A 42 10.52 -13.43 -19.41
N ASP A 43 11.47 -13.26 -20.34
CA ASP A 43 12.04 -11.94 -20.65
C ASP A 43 11.01 -11.00 -21.28
N GLU A 44 10.14 -11.51 -22.12
CA GLU A 44 9.07 -10.74 -22.76
C GLU A 44 7.99 -10.32 -21.75
N ASP A 45 7.48 -11.23 -20.92
CA ASP A 45 6.57 -10.93 -19.81
C ASP A 45 7.17 -9.89 -18.85
N TYR A 46 8.47 -9.98 -18.57
CA TYR A 46 9.16 -9.00 -17.76
C TYR A 46 9.15 -7.60 -18.39
N LYS A 47 9.43 -7.49 -19.71
CA LYS A 47 9.39 -6.19 -20.42
C LYS A 47 7.99 -5.59 -20.41
N GLU A 48 6.97 -6.38 -20.68
CA GLU A 48 5.57 -5.93 -20.64
C GLU A 48 5.19 -5.39 -19.26
N ARG A 49 5.61 -6.06 -18.18
CA ARG A 49 5.37 -5.58 -16.81
C ARG A 49 6.10 -4.28 -16.50
N VAL A 50 7.32 -4.10 -17.01
CA VAL A 50 8.06 -2.85 -16.85
C VAL A 50 7.37 -1.72 -17.61
N GLU A 51 6.91 -1.96 -18.83
CA GLU A 51 6.17 -0.97 -19.61
C GLU A 51 4.85 -0.60 -18.96
N LEU A 52 4.09 -1.58 -18.47
CA LEU A 52 2.88 -1.34 -17.71
C LEU A 52 3.14 -0.45 -16.48
N GLY A 53 4.15 -0.78 -15.68
CA GLY A 53 4.48 0.02 -14.50
C GLY A 53 4.92 1.44 -14.82
N LEU A 54 5.67 1.63 -15.89
CA LEU A 54 6.05 2.97 -16.37
C LEU A 54 4.83 3.76 -16.86
N GLY A 55 3.94 3.14 -17.63
CA GLY A 55 2.70 3.78 -18.09
C GLY A 55 1.78 4.18 -16.93
N MET A 56 1.65 3.32 -15.92
CA MET A 56 0.91 3.66 -14.69
C MET A 56 1.55 4.83 -13.94
N LEU A 57 2.87 4.87 -13.83
CA LEU A 57 3.62 5.95 -13.19
C LEU A 57 3.44 7.26 -13.96
N ASP A 58 3.55 7.23 -15.29
CA ASP A 58 3.37 8.38 -16.16
C ASP A 58 1.94 8.94 -16.04
N PHE A 59 0.94 8.08 -16.04
CA PHE A 59 -0.45 8.46 -15.86
C PHE A 59 -0.68 9.09 -14.48
N TRP A 60 -0.11 8.51 -13.41
CA TRP A 60 -0.23 9.06 -12.07
C TRP A 60 0.36 10.48 -11.98
N TYR A 61 1.59 10.67 -12.47
CA TYR A 61 2.25 11.97 -12.42
C TYR A 61 1.58 13.04 -13.27
N THR A 62 1.08 12.68 -14.45
CA THR A 62 0.54 13.65 -15.41
C THR A 62 -0.94 13.98 -15.22
N GLN A 63 -1.72 13.06 -14.66
CA GLN A 63 -3.17 13.20 -14.57
C GLN A 63 -3.68 13.17 -13.12
N ILE A 64 -3.16 12.24 -12.31
CA ILE A 64 -3.74 11.98 -10.98
C ILE A 64 -3.19 12.93 -9.93
N MET A 65 -1.88 13.00 -9.81
CA MET A 65 -1.21 13.82 -8.79
C MET A 65 -1.64 15.30 -8.86
N PRO A 66 -1.66 15.96 -10.03
CA PRO A 66 -2.05 17.36 -10.11
C PRO A 66 -3.52 17.62 -9.77
N THR A 67 -4.39 16.62 -9.95
CA THR A 67 -5.84 16.78 -9.82
C THR A 67 -6.34 16.36 -8.43
N TYR A 68 -5.80 15.27 -7.89
CA TYR A 68 -6.39 14.59 -6.73
C TYR A 68 -5.50 14.57 -5.49
N ASP A 69 -4.17 14.60 -5.63
CA ASP A 69 -3.26 14.43 -4.49
C ASP A 69 -2.74 15.75 -3.88
N HIS A 70 -3.15 16.89 -4.41
CA HIS A 70 -2.72 18.21 -3.93
C HIS A 70 -3.22 18.56 -2.51
N ASN A 71 -4.24 17.86 -2.01
CA ASN A 71 -4.83 18.08 -0.69
C ASN A 71 -4.06 17.38 0.45
N PHE A 72 -3.09 16.56 0.12
CA PHE A 72 -2.31 15.81 1.10
C PHE A 72 -0.83 16.12 0.97
N THR A 73 -0.21 16.40 2.10
CA THR A 73 1.24 16.57 2.19
C THR A 73 1.85 15.30 2.78
N PRO A 74 2.73 14.59 2.05
CA PRO A 74 3.46 13.46 2.61
C PRO A 74 4.28 13.89 3.82
N VAL A 75 4.13 13.20 4.93
CA VAL A 75 4.95 13.38 6.13
C VAL A 75 6.14 12.44 6.09
N LYS A 76 5.87 11.17 5.85
CA LYS A 76 6.91 10.14 5.70
C LYS A 76 6.36 8.91 4.95
N VAL A 77 7.24 8.18 4.27
CA VAL A 77 6.93 6.96 3.52
C VAL A 77 7.66 5.76 4.13
N GLU A 78 7.11 4.56 3.86
CA GLU A 78 7.70 3.27 4.28
C GLU A 78 8.02 3.24 5.78
N ILE A 79 7.03 3.56 6.63
CA ILE A 79 7.21 3.70 8.08
C ILE A 79 7.04 2.34 8.76
N PRO A 80 8.11 1.70 9.23
CA PRO A 80 7.99 0.54 10.08
C PRO A 80 7.49 0.96 11.45
N PHE A 81 6.63 0.14 12.05
CA PHE A 81 6.18 0.33 13.41
C PHE A 81 6.20 -0.98 14.19
N GLU A 82 6.38 -0.88 15.48
CA GLU A 82 6.30 -1.98 16.42
C GLU A 82 5.67 -1.44 17.71
N VAL A 83 4.51 -1.96 18.08
CA VAL A 83 3.77 -1.54 19.26
C VAL A 83 3.61 -2.71 20.23
N PRO A 84 3.70 -2.45 21.53
CA PRO A 84 3.44 -3.48 22.53
C PRO A 84 1.96 -3.83 22.55
N ILE A 85 1.65 -5.10 22.79
CA ILE A 85 0.31 -5.62 22.96
C ILE A 85 0.03 -5.79 24.46
N TYR A 86 -1.06 -5.20 24.94
CA TYR A 86 -1.40 -5.19 26.35
C TYR A 86 -2.82 -5.60 26.64
N GLU A 87 -3.01 -6.04 27.87
CA GLU A 87 -4.32 -6.45 28.37
C GLU A 87 -5.29 -5.26 28.34
N PRO A 88 -6.44 -5.38 27.67
CA PRO A 88 -7.46 -4.37 27.71
C PRO A 88 -7.95 -4.16 29.13
N GLU A 89 -8.15 -2.91 29.53
CA GLU A 89 -8.71 -2.60 30.83
C GLU A 89 -10.24 -2.70 30.81
N THR A 90 -10.78 -3.28 31.89
CA THR A 90 -12.23 -3.45 32.08
C THR A 90 -12.95 -2.15 32.42
N ASP A 91 -12.24 -1.11 32.83
CA ASP A 91 -12.82 0.14 33.36
C ASP A 91 -12.74 1.35 32.40
N GLY A 92 -12.37 1.13 31.14
CA GLY A 92 -12.36 2.19 30.11
C GLY A 92 -11.25 3.22 30.23
N GLU A 93 -10.30 3.07 31.14
CA GLU A 93 -9.10 3.90 31.18
C GLU A 93 -8.10 3.46 30.11
N ARG A 94 -7.47 4.44 29.46
CA ARG A 94 -6.47 4.20 28.43
C ARG A 94 -5.27 3.49 29.00
N VAL A 95 -5.06 2.27 28.56
CA VAL A 95 -3.76 1.60 28.72
C VAL A 95 -2.92 1.96 27.51
N LEU A 96 -1.90 2.75 27.72
CA LEU A 96 -1.11 3.28 26.60
C LEU A 96 0.26 2.63 26.46
N TRP A 97 0.81 1.97 27.52
CA TRP A 97 2.23 1.66 27.54
C TRP A 97 2.61 0.36 28.26
N CYS A 98 3.63 -0.34 27.72
CA CYS A 98 4.23 -1.52 28.35
C CYS A 98 5.03 -1.15 29.62
N LYS A 99 4.97 -1.97 30.64
CA LYS A 99 5.74 -1.78 31.89
C LYS A 99 7.25 -1.92 31.72
N CYS A 100 7.72 -2.48 30.60
CA CYS A 100 9.13 -2.73 30.43
C CYS A 100 9.84 -1.51 29.81
N ASP A 101 11.01 -1.18 30.34
CA ASP A 101 11.85 -0.10 29.85
C ASP A 101 12.23 -0.28 28.38
N GLN A 102 12.29 -1.52 27.90
CA GLN A 102 12.62 -1.82 26.50
C GLN A 102 11.54 -1.37 25.52
N CYS A 103 10.25 -1.50 25.86
CA CYS A 103 9.17 -1.03 24.98
C CYS A 103 9.17 0.49 24.89
N TRP A 104 9.45 1.17 26.02
CA TRP A 104 9.60 2.62 26.04
C TRP A 104 10.78 3.09 25.18
N LEU A 105 11.94 2.48 25.33
CA LEU A 105 13.12 2.78 24.52
C LEU A 105 12.88 2.53 23.03
N ARG A 106 12.18 1.45 22.68
CA ARG A 106 11.78 1.16 21.29
C ARG A 106 10.86 2.24 20.73
N TYR A 107 9.87 2.64 21.51
CA TYR A 107 8.95 3.71 21.12
C TYR A 107 9.68 5.03 20.87
N CYS A 108 10.50 5.47 21.80
CA CYS A 108 11.29 6.69 21.63
C CYS A 108 12.20 6.63 20.40
N LYS A 109 12.87 5.50 20.22
CA LYS A 109 13.72 5.28 19.03
C LYS A 109 12.92 5.31 17.75
N TRP A 110 11.73 4.71 17.72
CA TRP A 110 10.84 4.75 16.57
C TRP A 110 10.39 6.18 16.26
N MET A 111 9.91 6.91 17.22
CA MET A 111 9.48 8.32 17.07
C MET A 111 10.60 9.19 16.52
N TRP A 112 11.79 9.04 17.08
CA TRP A 112 12.98 9.77 16.63
C TRP A 112 13.36 9.42 15.20
N SER A 113 13.47 8.13 14.88
CA SER A 113 13.87 7.66 13.55
C SER A 113 12.86 8.04 12.46
N ASN A 114 11.58 8.27 12.83
CA ASN A 114 10.54 8.67 11.92
C ASN A 114 10.33 10.19 11.84
N GLY A 115 11.14 11.00 12.54
CA GLY A 115 11.04 12.45 12.52
C GLY A 115 9.73 13.00 13.09
N LEU A 116 9.03 12.21 13.92
CA LEU A 116 7.76 12.56 14.57
C LEU A 116 7.99 13.28 15.92
N VAL A 117 9.10 13.99 16.04
CA VAL A 117 9.50 14.67 17.27
C VAL A 117 8.46 15.70 17.72
N GLY A 118 7.79 16.37 16.78
CA GLY A 118 6.72 17.31 17.10
C GLY A 118 5.45 16.66 17.67
N VAL A 119 5.25 15.38 17.41
CA VAL A 119 4.15 14.59 17.99
C VAL A 119 4.50 14.12 19.40
N MET A 120 5.79 14.01 19.73
CA MET A 120 6.25 13.70 21.08
C MET A 120 5.93 14.78 22.12
N GLU A 121 5.61 16.01 21.72
CA GLU A 121 5.11 17.03 22.64
C GLU A 121 3.78 16.63 23.32
N ILE A 122 3.07 15.66 22.74
CA ILE A 122 1.87 15.06 23.34
C ILE A 122 2.25 13.97 24.35
N PHE A 123 3.47 13.44 24.27
CA PHE A 123 3.96 12.40 25.13
C PHE A 123 4.68 13.00 26.34
N ASP A 124 4.06 12.93 27.50
CA ASP A 124 4.61 13.39 28.78
C ASP A 124 5.38 12.25 29.45
N GLU A 125 6.70 12.36 29.49
CA GLU A 125 7.56 11.39 30.19
C GLU A 125 7.20 11.26 31.68
N ALA A 126 6.79 12.35 32.32
CA ALA A 126 6.35 12.33 33.71
C ALA A 126 5.07 11.51 33.88
N ARG A 127 4.13 11.63 32.94
CA ARG A 127 2.91 10.85 32.89
C ARG A 127 3.22 9.36 32.64
N TRP A 128 4.15 9.05 31.73
CA TRP A 128 4.63 7.70 31.50
C TRP A 128 5.19 7.04 32.79
N GLN A 129 6.03 7.75 33.51
CA GLN A 129 6.61 7.22 34.76
C GLN A 129 5.54 6.97 35.84
N GLN A 130 4.43 7.71 35.85
CA GLN A 130 3.31 7.50 36.76
C GLN A 130 2.41 6.34 36.34
N GLU A 131 2.09 6.23 35.04
CA GLU A 131 1.17 5.23 34.48
C GLU A 131 1.85 3.85 34.27
N ARG A 132 3.17 3.83 34.03
CA ARG A 132 3.97 2.63 33.81
C ARG A 132 3.72 1.48 34.81
N PRO A 133 3.55 1.71 36.15
CA PRO A 133 3.29 0.62 37.08
C PRO A 133 1.96 -0.10 36.91
N LEU A 134 0.99 0.51 36.23
CA LEU A 134 -0.37 -0.01 36.05
C LEU A 134 -0.51 -0.91 34.83
N TRP A 135 0.56 -1.06 34.05
CA TRP A 135 0.50 -1.62 32.71
C TRP A 135 0.88 -3.11 32.64
N LYS A 136 0.05 -3.91 31.98
CA LYS A 136 0.29 -5.34 31.75
C LYS A 136 0.35 -5.61 30.24
N GLY A 137 1.50 -6.05 29.75
CA GLY A 137 1.70 -6.39 28.34
C GLY A 137 2.02 -7.86 28.12
N LEU A 138 1.78 -8.32 26.92
CA LEU A 138 2.25 -9.62 26.44
C LEU A 138 3.75 -9.54 26.06
N PRO A 139 4.45 -10.68 26.06
CA PRO A 139 5.88 -10.74 25.68
C PRO A 139 6.09 -10.60 24.17
N VAL A 140 5.07 -10.22 23.42
CA VAL A 140 5.06 -10.06 21.97
C VAL A 140 4.59 -8.66 21.60
N THR A 141 4.96 -8.23 20.41
CA THR A 141 4.61 -6.92 19.85
C THR A 141 3.81 -7.08 18.56
N TYR A 142 2.96 -6.10 18.28
CA TYR A 142 2.32 -5.96 16.97
C TYR A 142 3.18 -5.06 16.09
N GLY A 143 3.61 -5.58 14.95
CA GLY A 143 4.49 -4.85 14.05
C GLY A 143 3.98 -4.86 12.62
N GLY A 144 4.35 -3.80 11.90
CA GLY A 144 4.00 -3.65 10.50
C GLY A 144 4.76 -2.52 9.84
N ARG A 145 4.34 -2.17 8.63
CA ARG A 145 4.86 -1.04 7.89
C ARG A 145 3.73 -0.39 7.11
N VAL A 146 3.59 0.92 7.28
CA VAL A 146 2.65 1.71 6.47
C VAL A 146 3.39 2.31 5.27
N ASP A 147 2.71 2.37 4.14
CA ASP A 147 3.31 2.92 2.92
C ASP A 147 3.58 4.42 3.08
N MET A 148 2.64 5.17 3.64
CA MET A 148 2.83 6.60 3.88
C MET A 148 1.97 7.10 5.05
N LEU A 149 2.51 8.07 5.78
CA LEU A 149 1.76 8.99 6.62
C LEU A 149 1.66 10.33 5.89
N ALA A 150 0.45 10.86 5.76
CA ALA A 150 0.17 12.14 5.12
C ALA A 150 -0.59 13.07 6.06
N GLN A 151 -0.51 14.36 5.80
CA GLN A 151 -1.29 15.39 6.49
C GLN A 151 -2.20 16.09 5.49
N ASP A 152 -3.49 16.24 5.82
CA ASP A 152 -4.43 17.00 5.00
C ASP A 152 -4.33 18.51 5.25
N THR A 153 -5.09 19.28 4.49
CA THR A 153 -5.13 20.75 4.60
C THR A 153 -5.66 21.25 5.94
N ASN A 154 -6.34 20.41 6.73
CA ASN A 154 -6.83 20.74 8.08
C ASN A 154 -5.79 20.44 9.16
N GLY A 155 -4.69 19.80 8.78
CA GLY A 155 -3.66 19.35 9.72
C GLY A 155 -3.91 17.95 10.29
N ASP A 156 -4.95 17.23 9.84
CA ASP A 156 -5.24 15.88 10.28
C ASP A 156 -4.29 14.87 9.62
N TYR A 157 -3.82 13.88 10.40
CA TYR A 157 -2.96 12.82 9.91
C TYR A 157 -3.77 11.65 9.35
N TRP A 158 -3.30 11.07 8.24
CA TRP A 158 -3.88 9.95 7.54
C TRP A 158 -2.82 8.91 7.22
N ILE A 159 -3.14 7.65 7.43
CA ILE A 159 -2.37 6.54 6.89
C ILE A 159 -2.82 6.34 5.44
N VAL A 160 -1.88 6.25 4.52
CA VAL A 160 -2.17 5.99 3.10
C VAL A 160 -1.52 4.68 2.71
N ASP A 161 -2.27 3.83 2.03
CA ASP A 161 -1.80 2.53 1.55
C ASP A 161 -2.26 2.32 0.11
N TRP A 162 -1.36 1.85 -0.76
CA TRP A 162 -1.63 1.63 -2.17
C TRP A 162 -1.75 0.16 -2.50
N LYS A 163 -2.86 -0.20 -3.11
CA LYS A 163 -3.11 -1.56 -3.61
C LYS A 163 -3.30 -1.54 -5.12
N THR A 164 -2.55 -2.37 -5.82
CA THR A 164 -2.75 -2.56 -7.25
C THR A 164 -3.71 -3.72 -7.51
N THR A 165 -4.71 -3.50 -8.35
CA THR A 165 -5.74 -4.49 -8.66
C THR A 165 -5.99 -4.60 -10.17
N VAL A 166 -6.43 -5.78 -10.62
CA VAL A 166 -6.90 -5.96 -12.01
C VAL A 166 -8.34 -5.46 -12.15
N ARG A 167 -9.13 -5.58 -11.07
CA ARG A 167 -10.53 -5.12 -11.03
C ARG A 167 -10.71 -4.24 -9.80
N MET A 168 -11.25 -3.06 -10.01
CA MET A 168 -11.60 -2.17 -8.92
C MET A 168 -12.70 -2.78 -8.05
N THR A 169 -12.61 -2.63 -6.74
CA THR A 169 -13.55 -3.23 -5.78
C THR A 169 -14.93 -2.61 -5.84
N ASN A 170 -15.03 -1.34 -6.26
CA ASN A 170 -16.29 -0.62 -6.34
C ASN A 170 -16.46 -0.01 -7.75
N ALA A 171 -17.70 -0.04 -8.26
CA ALA A 171 -18.06 0.62 -9.50
C ALA A 171 -18.12 2.16 -9.36
N GLU A 172 -18.39 2.66 -8.17
CA GLU A 172 -18.43 4.08 -7.87
C GLU A 172 -17.12 4.54 -7.23
N PRO A 173 -16.38 5.44 -7.87
CA PRO A 173 -15.15 6.00 -7.34
C PRO A 173 -15.37 6.67 -5.96
N ASN A 174 -14.40 6.51 -5.08
CA ASN A 174 -14.35 7.16 -3.76
C ASN A 174 -15.47 6.78 -2.76
N VAL A 175 -16.32 5.80 -3.10
CA VAL A 175 -17.26 5.20 -2.16
C VAL A 175 -16.59 3.99 -1.53
N ALA A 176 -16.43 3.99 -0.21
CA ALA A 176 -15.86 2.86 0.50
C ALA A 176 -16.76 1.63 0.38
N ASP A 177 -16.17 0.51 -0.05
CA ASP A 177 -16.84 -0.78 0.02
C ASP A 177 -17.08 -1.15 1.49
N GLU A 178 -18.22 -1.80 1.79
CA GLU A 178 -18.53 -2.27 3.14
C GLU A 178 -17.44 -3.19 3.70
N PHE A 179 -16.75 -3.95 2.85
CA PHE A 179 -15.61 -4.77 3.25
C PHE A 179 -14.42 -3.95 3.78
N LEU A 180 -14.15 -2.78 3.22
CA LEU A 180 -13.10 -1.88 3.72
C LEU A 180 -13.43 -1.33 5.11
N LEU A 181 -14.73 -1.19 5.44
CA LEU A 181 -15.15 -0.79 6.78
C LEU A 181 -14.85 -1.85 7.83
N LEU A 182 -14.80 -3.13 7.43
CA LEU A 182 -14.50 -4.27 8.28
C LEU A 182 -13.05 -4.78 8.14
N ASP A 183 -12.23 -4.13 7.31
CA ASP A 183 -10.87 -4.56 7.05
C ASP A 183 -9.99 -4.41 8.31
N ASP A 184 -9.44 -5.54 8.77
CA ASP A 184 -8.62 -5.61 9.97
C ASP A 184 -7.29 -4.88 9.82
N GLN A 185 -6.68 -4.85 8.64
CA GLN A 185 -5.43 -4.12 8.39
C GLN A 185 -5.63 -2.63 8.59
N ILE A 186 -6.72 -2.08 8.05
CA ILE A 186 -7.05 -0.65 8.16
C ILE A 186 -7.20 -0.26 9.63
N THR A 187 -7.99 -1.04 10.37
CA THR A 187 -8.31 -0.71 11.76
C THR A 187 -7.10 -0.93 12.68
N SER A 188 -6.37 -2.02 12.49
CA SER A 188 -5.19 -2.34 13.31
C SER A 188 -4.03 -1.37 13.09
N TYR A 189 -3.83 -0.86 11.86
CA TYR A 189 -2.83 0.16 11.61
C TYR A 189 -3.21 1.50 12.25
N CYS A 190 -4.47 1.91 12.15
CA CYS A 190 -4.96 3.09 12.87
C CYS A 190 -4.81 2.93 14.39
N TRP A 191 -5.11 1.75 14.93
CA TRP A 191 -4.90 1.42 16.33
C TRP A 191 -3.44 1.53 16.74
N ALA A 192 -2.53 0.96 15.94
CA ALA A 192 -1.10 1.01 16.25
C ALA A 192 -0.58 2.46 16.34
N PHE A 193 -0.97 3.31 15.39
CA PHE A 193 -0.59 4.72 15.43
C PHE A 193 -1.25 5.47 16.59
N TRP A 194 -2.50 5.14 16.92
CA TRP A 194 -3.16 5.69 18.10
C TRP A 194 -2.45 5.31 19.40
N VAL A 195 -2.00 4.06 19.53
CA VAL A 195 -1.18 3.59 20.66
C VAL A 195 0.16 4.32 20.72
N LEU A 196 0.78 4.58 19.57
CA LEU A 196 2.04 5.33 19.48
C LEU A 196 1.87 6.83 19.75
N GLY A 197 0.64 7.30 20.01
CA GLY A 197 0.35 8.70 20.28
C GLY A 197 0.27 9.57 19.02
N VAL A 198 0.26 8.98 17.84
CA VAL A 198 0.04 9.69 16.56
C VAL A 198 -1.45 9.77 16.30
N PRO A 199 -2.07 10.98 16.37
CA PRO A 199 -3.51 11.11 16.25
C PRO A 199 -3.98 11.01 14.79
N VAL A 200 -3.92 9.82 14.22
CA VAL A 200 -4.43 9.59 12.87
C VAL A 200 -5.95 9.67 12.87
N LYS A 201 -6.51 10.42 11.93
CA LYS A 201 -7.96 10.54 11.73
C LYS A 201 -8.57 9.29 11.09
N GLY A 202 -7.77 8.61 10.29
CA GLY A 202 -8.19 7.42 9.59
C GLY A 202 -7.19 6.96 8.55
N PHE A 203 -7.72 6.27 7.57
CA PHE A 203 -6.96 5.56 6.54
C PHE A 203 -7.45 5.98 5.15
N ILE A 204 -6.54 6.16 4.22
CA ILE A 204 -6.82 6.37 2.80
C ILE A 204 -6.36 5.12 2.06
N TYR A 205 -7.32 4.31 1.66
CA TYR A 205 -7.08 3.12 0.87
C TYR A 205 -7.12 3.51 -0.61
N VAL A 206 -5.98 3.40 -1.30
CA VAL A 206 -5.85 3.78 -2.70
C VAL A 206 -5.77 2.54 -3.56
N GLU A 207 -6.79 2.30 -4.36
CA GLU A 207 -6.77 1.25 -5.38
C GLU A 207 -6.29 1.81 -6.71
N ILE A 208 -5.27 1.16 -7.27
CA ILE A 208 -4.73 1.50 -8.57
C ILE A 208 -4.98 0.32 -9.52
N LYS A 209 -5.72 0.57 -10.58
CA LYS A 209 -5.94 -0.43 -11.64
C LYS A 209 -4.60 -0.76 -12.32
N LYS A 210 -4.32 -2.05 -12.49
CA LYS A 210 -3.15 -2.53 -13.27
C LYS A 210 -3.35 -2.29 -14.76
N ALA A 211 -3.59 -1.04 -15.12
CA ALA A 211 -3.75 -0.52 -16.46
C ALA A 211 -3.46 0.98 -16.46
N TYR A 212 -3.22 1.54 -17.62
CA TYR A 212 -3.17 2.99 -17.82
C TYR A 212 -3.87 3.32 -19.14
N PRO A 213 -4.44 4.55 -19.26
CA PRO A 213 -5.12 4.95 -20.48
C PRO A 213 -4.16 4.97 -21.67
N GLN A 214 -4.58 4.34 -22.75
CA GLN A 214 -3.86 4.33 -24.02
C GLN A 214 -4.25 5.55 -24.85
N GLU A 215 -3.34 5.96 -25.73
CA GLU A 215 -3.67 6.97 -26.76
C GLU A 215 -4.82 6.47 -27.65
N PRO A 216 -5.70 7.37 -28.14
CA PRO A 216 -6.80 7.01 -28.99
C PRO A 216 -6.40 6.21 -30.23
N GLU A 217 -7.14 5.18 -30.54
CA GLU A 217 -6.93 4.41 -31.77
C GLU A 217 -7.23 5.26 -33.00
N PRO A 218 -6.37 5.24 -34.03
CA PRO A 218 -6.66 5.93 -35.28
C PRO A 218 -7.83 5.27 -35.99
N ASN A 219 -8.64 6.08 -36.69
CA ASN A 219 -9.68 5.56 -37.58
C ASN A 219 -9.06 4.83 -38.77
N LYS A 220 -9.62 3.67 -39.08
CA LYS A 220 -9.24 2.92 -40.31
C LYS A 220 -9.63 3.63 -41.59
N THR A 221 -10.48 4.61 -41.52
CA THR A 221 -10.98 5.37 -42.68
C THR A 221 -11.26 6.82 -42.30
N THR A 222 -10.86 7.74 -43.14
CA THR A 222 -11.09 9.19 -42.96
C THR A 222 -12.47 9.66 -43.46
N ARG A 223 -13.31 8.76 -43.98
CA ARG A 223 -14.65 9.11 -44.54
C ARG A 223 -15.59 9.75 -43.54
N LEU A 224 -15.34 9.59 -42.24
CA LEU A 224 -16.17 10.15 -41.18
C LEU A 224 -15.71 11.55 -40.73
N GLY A 225 -14.71 12.13 -41.37
CA GLY A 225 -14.18 13.45 -40.99
C GLY A 225 -13.46 13.51 -39.66
N ARG A 226 -13.08 12.34 -39.11
CA ARG A 226 -12.38 12.19 -37.83
C ARG A 226 -11.11 11.34 -38.01
N LEU A 227 -10.02 11.73 -37.37
CA LEU A 227 -8.78 10.97 -37.39
C LEU A 227 -8.80 9.81 -36.38
N PHE A 228 -9.54 9.95 -35.28
CA PHE A 228 -9.54 8.97 -34.18
C PHE A 228 -10.87 8.21 -34.08
N SER A 229 -10.77 6.96 -33.63
CA SER A 229 -11.88 6.05 -33.41
C SER A 229 -12.74 6.50 -32.23
N VAL A 230 -14.06 6.30 -32.32
CA VAL A 230 -15.02 6.44 -31.21
C VAL A 230 -15.52 5.09 -30.73
N ASN A 231 -14.69 4.07 -30.84
CA ASN A 231 -15.00 2.73 -30.32
C ASN A 231 -15.00 2.75 -28.80
N LYS A 232 -16.11 2.35 -28.19
CA LYS A 232 -16.27 2.27 -26.73
C LYS A 232 -15.44 1.19 -26.05
N GLN A 233 -14.80 0.31 -26.82
CA GLN A 233 -13.95 -0.77 -26.29
C GLN A 233 -12.46 -0.41 -26.21
N GLN A 234 -12.06 0.77 -26.67
CA GLN A 234 -10.67 1.19 -26.59
C GLN A 234 -10.28 1.54 -25.15
N GLU A 235 -9.05 1.22 -24.79
CA GLU A 235 -8.49 1.43 -23.44
C GLU A 235 -7.93 2.83 -23.27
N THR A 236 -8.78 3.85 -23.38
CA THR A 236 -8.41 5.27 -23.24
C THR A 236 -9.20 5.92 -22.09
N SER A 237 -8.79 7.09 -21.63
CA SER A 237 -9.57 7.91 -20.70
C SER A 237 -10.10 9.18 -21.35
N TYR A 238 -11.08 9.80 -20.70
CA TYR A 238 -11.61 11.10 -21.13
C TYR A 238 -10.50 12.13 -21.33
N GLU A 239 -9.57 12.22 -20.37
CA GLU A 239 -8.51 13.23 -20.35
C GLU A 239 -7.51 13.03 -21.49
N VAL A 240 -7.06 11.78 -21.65
CA VAL A 240 -6.11 11.41 -22.71
C VAL A 240 -6.75 11.60 -24.08
N TYR A 241 -7.97 11.07 -24.26
CA TYR A 241 -8.69 11.20 -25.54
C TYR A 241 -8.93 12.65 -25.92
N LYS A 242 -9.48 13.47 -24.98
CA LYS A 242 -9.74 14.88 -25.20
C LYS A 242 -8.49 15.67 -25.60
N ARG A 243 -7.39 15.45 -24.89
CA ARG A 243 -6.10 16.08 -25.20
C ARG A 243 -5.66 15.72 -26.62
N THR A 244 -5.64 14.44 -26.93
CA THR A 244 -5.11 13.95 -28.21
C THR A 244 -5.92 14.44 -29.38
N VAL A 245 -7.27 14.43 -29.31
CA VAL A 245 -8.11 14.93 -30.38
C VAL A 245 -8.04 16.46 -30.53
N ALA A 246 -7.92 17.20 -29.43
CA ALA A 246 -7.76 18.65 -29.46
C ALA A 246 -6.45 19.08 -30.11
N GLU A 247 -5.36 18.34 -29.87
CA GLU A 247 -4.04 18.63 -30.40
C GLU A 247 -3.86 18.16 -31.85
N ASN A 248 -4.36 16.98 -32.20
CA ASN A 248 -4.06 16.33 -33.47
C ASN A 248 -5.21 16.36 -34.49
N ASP A 249 -6.44 16.62 -34.07
CA ASP A 249 -7.63 16.73 -34.93
C ASP A 249 -8.53 17.89 -34.49
N SER A 250 -7.91 19.06 -34.33
CA SER A 250 -8.55 20.27 -33.78
C SER A 250 -9.80 20.71 -34.53
N TYR A 251 -9.87 20.53 -35.85
CA TYR A 251 -11.04 20.86 -36.64
C TYR A 251 -12.25 20.00 -36.31
N ALA A 252 -12.07 18.67 -36.29
CA ALA A 252 -13.12 17.73 -35.93
C ALA A 252 -13.54 17.90 -34.45
N TYR A 253 -12.60 18.17 -33.56
CA TYR A 253 -12.86 18.49 -32.17
C TYR A 253 -13.72 19.74 -32.00
N GLN A 254 -13.34 20.86 -32.62
CA GLN A 254 -14.10 22.12 -32.56
C GLN A 254 -15.47 22.04 -33.26
N SER A 255 -15.61 21.14 -34.22
CA SER A 255 -16.88 20.88 -34.93
C SER A 255 -17.84 19.97 -34.18
N GLY A 256 -17.46 19.50 -32.96
CA GLY A 256 -18.30 18.65 -32.14
C GLY A 256 -18.39 17.19 -32.58
N LEU A 257 -17.54 16.75 -33.52
CA LEU A 257 -17.58 15.37 -34.04
C LEU A 257 -17.20 14.30 -33.01
N TYR A 258 -16.63 14.72 -31.90
CA TYR A 258 -16.23 13.83 -30.79
C TYR A 258 -17.11 13.99 -29.54
N ASP A 259 -18.05 14.93 -29.50
CA ASP A 259 -18.78 15.32 -28.28
C ASP A 259 -19.50 14.15 -27.62
N GLU A 260 -20.26 13.36 -28.40
CA GLU A 260 -20.98 12.19 -27.88
C GLU A 260 -20.05 11.18 -27.26
N PHE A 261 -18.88 10.96 -27.86
CA PHE A 261 -17.92 10.00 -27.34
C PHE A 261 -17.15 10.55 -26.14
N LEU A 262 -16.84 11.83 -26.11
CA LEU A 262 -16.25 12.50 -24.95
C LEU A 262 -17.19 12.50 -23.74
N GLU A 263 -18.49 12.71 -23.96
CA GLU A 263 -19.46 12.57 -22.86
C GLU A 263 -19.53 11.15 -22.34
N TYR A 264 -19.56 10.16 -23.24
CA TYR A 264 -19.46 8.75 -22.83
C TYR A 264 -18.20 8.46 -22.02
N LEU A 265 -17.01 8.92 -22.45
CA LEU A 265 -15.76 8.70 -21.72
C LEU A 265 -15.76 9.41 -20.36
N LYS A 266 -16.30 10.62 -20.28
CA LYS A 266 -16.41 11.37 -19.04
C LYS A 266 -17.22 10.63 -17.97
N GLU A 267 -18.25 9.93 -18.36
CA GLU A 267 -19.10 9.15 -17.48
C GLU A 267 -18.51 7.75 -17.14
N ASN A 268 -17.79 7.13 -18.11
CA ASN A 268 -17.45 5.71 -18.02
C ASN A 268 -15.95 5.39 -17.99
N ALA A 269 -15.09 6.34 -18.30
CA ALA A 269 -13.65 6.14 -18.44
C ALA A 269 -12.84 7.41 -18.16
N ASN A 270 -13.19 8.14 -17.11
CA ASN A 270 -12.37 9.25 -16.61
C ASN A 270 -11.21 8.71 -15.73
N SER A 271 -10.35 9.59 -15.27
CA SER A 271 -9.19 9.22 -14.43
C SER A 271 -9.58 8.48 -13.16
N GLU A 272 -10.76 8.73 -12.60
CA GLU A 272 -11.25 8.08 -11.39
C GLU A 272 -11.54 6.58 -11.58
N HIS A 273 -11.76 6.12 -12.82
CA HIS A 273 -11.93 4.70 -13.13
C HIS A 273 -10.61 3.89 -13.09
N PHE A 274 -9.49 4.56 -12.93
CA PHE A 274 -8.17 3.94 -12.82
C PHE A 274 -7.60 4.02 -11.42
N ILE A 275 -8.07 4.97 -10.60
CA ILE A 275 -7.60 5.14 -9.23
C ILE A 275 -8.78 5.54 -8.33
N HIS A 276 -9.10 4.68 -7.37
CA HIS A 276 -10.07 4.96 -6.32
C HIS A 276 -9.36 5.32 -5.03
N ARG A 277 -9.93 6.28 -4.28
CA ARG A 277 -9.47 6.68 -2.95
C ARG A 277 -10.60 6.58 -1.95
N HIS A 278 -10.50 5.62 -1.07
CA HIS A 278 -11.49 5.40 -0.04
C HIS A 278 -10.96 5.98 1.27
N GLN A 279 -11.60 7.06 1.73
CA GLN A 279 -11.30 7.65 3.04
C GLN A 279 -12.12 6.96 4.12
N ILE A 280 -11.45 6.29 5.04
CA ILE A 280 -12.07 5.50 6.09
C ILE A 280 -11.67 6.09 7.44
N VAL A 281 -12.63 6.73 8.09
CA VAL A 281 -12.44 7.27 9.44
C VAL A 281 -12.66 6.16 10.46
N ARG A 282 -11.86 6.16 11.53
CA ARG A 282 -12.02 5.24 12.66
C ARG A 282 -12.28 6.02 13.94
N ASN A 283 -13.29 5.58 14.66
CA ASN A 283 -13.61 6.12 15.97
C ASN A 283 -12.89 5.34 17.09
N GLU A 284 -12.89 5.91 18.30
CA GLU A 284 -12.20 5.31 19.43
C GLU A 284 -12.71 3.92 19.81
N THR A 285 -14.01 3.64 19.62
CA THR A 285 -14.59 2.32 19.91
C THR A 285 -14.05 1.26 18.94
N GLU A 286 -13.95 1.58 17.65
CA GLU A 286 -13.36 0.67 16.65
C GLU A 286 -11.89 0.40 16.98
N LEU A 287 -11.13 1.42 17.36
CA LEU A 287 -9.71 1.26 17.73
C LEU A 287 -9.55 0.41 19.00
N ARG A 288 -10.41 0.59 20.01
CA ARG A 288 -10.41 -0.24 21.22
C ARG A 288 -10.71 -1.70 20.89
N ASN A 289 -11.75 -1.96 20.11
CA ASN A 289 -12.13 -3.31 19.69
C ASN A 289 -10.99 -3.99 18.91
N ALA A 290 -10.31 -3.26 18.04
CA ALA A 290 -9.14 -3.79 17.33
C ALA A 290 -8.00 -4.16 18.30
N GLY A 291 -7.71 -3.31 19.28
CA GLY A 291 -6.73 -3.60 20.32
C GLY A 291 -7.08 -4.83 21.16
N GLU A 292 -8.35 -5.00 21.51
CA GLU A 292 -8.83 -6.19 22.22
C GLU A 292 -8.66 -7.45 21.37
N ASN A 293 -9.05 -7.41 20.11
CA ASN A 293 -8.88 -8.54 19.19
C ASN A 293 -7.40 -8.92 19.04
N ILE A 294 -6.52 -7.94 18.81
CA ILE A 294 -5.07 -8.15 18.72
C ILE A 294 -4.52 -8.76 20.02
N TYR A 295 -5.00 -8.32 21.17
CA TYR A 295 -4.60 -8.89 22.46
C TYR A 295 -5.00 -10.35 22.60
N PHE A 296 -6.26 -10.70 22.32
CA PHE A 296 -6.74 -12.07 22.44
C PHE A 296 -6.09 -13.01 21.44
N GLU A 297 -5.90 -12.58 20.20
CA GLU A 297 -5.15 -13.35 19.20
C GLU A 297 -3.70 -13.59 19.64
N ALA A 298 -3.02 -12.55 20.11
CA ALA A 298 -1.65 -12.67 20.60
C ALA A 298 -1.55 -13.53 21.87
N GLN A 299 -2.55 -13.46 22.75
CA GLN A 299 -2.63 -14.32 23.94
C GLN A 299 -2.80 -15.80 23.54
N GLU A 300 -3.66 -16.08 22.56
CA GLU A 300 -3.81 -17.43 22.02
C GLU A 300 -2.52 -17.91 21.36
N MET A 301 -1.90 -17.10 20.50
CA MET A 301 -0.66 -17.42 19.81
C MET A 301 0.52 -17.69 20.76
N THR A 302 0.55 -17.04 21.91
CA THR A 302 1.60 -17.22 22.94
C THR A 302 1.27 -18.29 23.98
N SER A 303 0.09 -18.92 23.89
CA SER A 303 -0.34 -19.97 24.80
C SER A 303 0.56 -21.21 24.67
N ALA A 304 1.00 -21.74 25.81
CA ALA A 304 1.75 -22.98 25.85
C ALA A 304 0.94 -24.22 25.37
N HIS A 305 -0.37 -24.07 25.28
CA HIS A 305 -1.30 -25.13 24.86
C HIS A 305 -1.77 -24.98 23.40
N LEU A 306 -1.20 -24.04 22.67
CA LEU A 306 -1.55 -23.84 21.27
C LEU A 306 -1.21 -25.06 20.42
N VAL A 307 -2.23 -25.68 19.87
CA VAL A 307 -2.06 -26.81 18.95
C VAL A 307 -2.06 -26.26 17.52
N ASN A 308 -0.88 -26.23 16.91
CA ASN A 308 -0.75 -25.87 15.51
C ASN A 308 -1.24 -27.02 14.60
N PHE A 309 -2.30 -26.82 13.87
CA PHE A 309 -2.78 -27.76 12.86
C PHE A 309 -2.95 -27.07 11.52
N PRO A 310 -2.66 -27.77 10.40
CA PRO A 310 -2.90 -27.20 9.09
C PRO A 310 -4.38 -26.90 8.88
N SER A 311 -4.67 -25.72 8.36
CA SER A 311 -6.03 -25.32 7.94
C SER A 311 -6.04 -25.17 6.42
N PRO A 312 -6.13 -26.29 5.64
CA PRO A 312 -6.04 -26.23 4.20
C PRO A 312 -7.26 -25.55 3.59
N GLY A 313 -7.01 -24.58 2.73
CA GLY A 313 -8.03 -23.86 1.99
C GLY A 313 -7.64 -23.74 0.52
N ARG A 314 -8.60 -23.92 -0.39
CA ARG A 314 -8.36 -23.93 -1.83
C ARG A 314 -7.57 -22.73 -2.34
N PHE A 315 -7.88 -21.53 -1.84
CA PHE A 315 -7.18 -20.33 -2.25
C PHE A 315 -5.87 -20.12 -1.48
N ALA A 316 -5.89 -20.26 -0.16
CA ALA A 316 -4.72 -20.04 0.67
C ALA A 316 -3.56 -20.99 0.33
N CYS A 317 -3.84 -22.28 0.10
CA CYS A 317 -2.81 -23.25 -0.22
C CYS A 317 -2.18 -23.07 -1.61
N ASN A 318 -2.88 -22.44 -2.55
CA ASN A 318 -2.31 -22.20 -3.89
C ASN A 318 -1.15 -21.17 -3.85
N PHE A 319 -1.18 -20.25 -2.90
CA PHE A 319 -0.17 -19.19 -2.74
C PHE A 319 0.70 -19.39 -1.49
N CYS A 320 0.54 -20.52 -0.79
CA CYS A 320 1.28 -20.81 0.44
C CYS A 320 2.71 -21.23 0.13
N ALA A 321 3.68 -20.49 0.65
CA ALA A 321 5.09 -20.84 0.52
C ALA A 321 5.43 -22.19 1.18
N PHE A 322 4.68 -22.61 2.21
CA PHE A 322 4.88 -23.87 2.93
C PHE A 322 4.03 -25.04 2.41
N ARG A 323 3.54 -24.95 1.19
CA ARG A 323 2.71 -26.00 0.59
C ARG A 323 3.39 -27.34 0.52
N GLU A 324 4.64 -27.39 0.07
CA GLU A 324 5.39 -28.64 -0.09
C GLU A 324 5.61 -29.37 1.24
N PRO A 325 6.15 -28.76 2.31
CA PRO A 325 6.24 -29.42 3.61
C PRO A 325 4.88 -29.85 4.18
N CYS A 326 3.83 -29.06 3.96
CA CYS A 326 2.48 -29.38 4.39
C CYS A 326 1.94 -30.66 3.68
N VAL A 327 2.19 -30.79 2.37
CA VAL A 327 1.80 -31.98 1.60
C VAL A 327 2.60 -33.21 2.06
N ALA A 328 3.92 -33.07 2.26
CA ALA A 328 4.78 -34.13 2.77
C ALA A 328 4.29 -34.63 4.14
N LYS A 329 4.00 -33.69 5.06
CA LYS A 329 3.44 -34.04 6.38
C LYS A 329 2.12 -34.81 6.27
N ASN A 330 1.21 -34.36 5.41
CA ASN A 330 -0.09 -35.06 5.20
C ASN A 330 0.04 -36.46 4.62
N ARG A 331 1.10 -36.72 3.86
CA ARG A 331 1.40 -38.04 3.28
C ARG A 331 2.17 -38.94 4.21
N GLY A 332 2.63 -38.46 5.36
CA GLY A 332 3.52 -39.17 6.26
C GLY A 332 4.96 -39.26 5.74
N GLU A 333 5.33 -38.37 4.82
CA GLU A 333 6.69 -38.21 4.30
C GLU A 333 7.53 -37.32 5.23
N ASP A 334 8.84 -37.28 4.99
CA ASP A 334 9.79 -36.49 5.78
C ASP A 334 9.65 -34.99 5.43
N PHE A 335 8.75 -34.31 6.13
CA PHE A 335 8.54 -32.89 5.97
C PHE A 335 9.65 -32.01 6.58
N GLU A 336 10.39 -32.54 7.56
CA GLU A 336 11.52 -31.85 8.19
C GLU A 336 12.67 -31.73 7.16
N TYR A 337 12.93 -32.80 6.42
CA TYR A 337 13.88 -32.73 5.30
C TYR A 337 13.50 -31.66 4.27
N ALA A 338 12.21 -31.55 3.93
CA ALA A 338 11.73 -30.51 3.02
C ALA A 338 11.96 -29.11 3.61
N LEU A 339 11.72 -28.90 4.91
CA LEU A 339 11.98 -27.64 5.58
C LEU A 339 13.47 -27.28 5.57
N ASP A 340 14.33 -28.24 5.91
CA ASP A 340 15.78 -28.00 6.03
C ASP A 340 16.47 -27.76 4.67
N THR A 341 15.91 -28.35 3.58
CA THR A 341 16.51 -28.25 2.25
C THR A 341 15.98 -27.09 1.40
N MET A 342 14.73 -26.66 1.62
CA MET A 342 14.04 -25.68 0.77
C MET A 342 13.84 -24.33 1.47
N TYR A 343 14.04 -24.25 2.79
CA TYR A 343 13.74 -23.05 3.56
C TYR A 343 14.89 -22.68 4.47
N GLU A 344 15.05 -21.40 4.68
CA GLU A 344 15.99 -20.86 5.66
C GLU A 344 15.23 -20.30 6.86
N LYS A 345 15.76 -20.54 8.06
CA LYS A 345 15.18 -19.94 9.25
C LYS A 345 15.37 -18.43 9.22
N ARG A 346 14.26 -17.69 9.20
CA ARG A 346 14.31 -16.24 9.25
C ARG A 346 14.93 -15.78 10.58
N THR A 347 15.98 -14.98 10.50
CA THR A 347 16.69 -14.41 11.64
C THR A 347 16.22 -12.99 11.98
N ARG A 348 15.50 -12.32 11.06
CA ARG A 348 15.01 -10.94 11.21
C ARG A 348 13.60 -10.81 10.68
N HIS A 349 12.84 -9.84 11.21
CA HIS A 349 11.55 -9.46 10.65
C HIS A 349 11.72 -8.83 9.28
N TYR A 350 10.73 -8.98 8.38
CA TYR A 350 10.84 -8.49 7.00
C TYR A 350 11.00 -6.96 6.91
N TRP A 351 10.51 -6.22 7.91
CA TRP A 351 10.69 -4.77 8.01
C TRP A 351 12.08 -4.35 8.48
N GLU A 352 12.84 -5.20 9.16
CA GLU A 352 14.22 -4.92 9.55
C GLU A 352 15.20 -4.99 8.39
N THR A 353 14.89 -5.75 7.34
CA THR A 353 15.74 -5.88 6.16
C THR A 353 15.71 -4.65 5.26
N ALA A 354 14.66 -3.83 5.32
CA ALA A 354 14.57 -2.59 4.54
C ALA A 354 15.49 -1.48 5.07
N GLU A 355 15.73 -1.42 6.39
CA GLU A 355 16.63 -0.42 6.99
C GLU A 355 18.11 -0.69 6.67
N SER A 356 18.50 -1.95 6.52
CA SER A 356 19.92 -2.30 6.24
C SER A 356 20.38 -1.94 4.83
N THR A 357 19.43 -1.69 3.92
CA THR A 357 19.75 -1.30 2.53
C THR A 357 19.81 0.20 2.31
N THR A 358 19.21 1.00 3.20
CA THR A 358 19.24 2.47 3.13
C THR A 358 20.45 3.07 3.82
N ASP A 359 20.94 2.47 4.90
CA ASP A 359 22.09 2.98 5.66
C ASP A 359 23.46 2.84 4.95
N LYS A 360 23.55 1.97 3.94
CA LYS A 360 24.80 1.78 3.17
C LYS A 360 24.95 2.70 1.97
N ARG A 361 24.01 3.57 1.67
CA ARG A 361 24.07 4.44 0.50
C ARG A 361 24.29 5.92 0.80
N TYR A 362 24.38 6.31 2.07
CA TYR A 362 24.60 7.71 2.49
C TYR A 362 25.67 7.85 3.59
N SER A 363 26.63 6.92 3.67
CA SER A 363 27.86 7.10 4.44
C SER A 363 29.04 7.35 3.51
#